data_55c9774a0c707f8cb17182d423f5e8cd
#
_entry.id   55c9774a0c707f8cb17182d423f5e8cd
#
_cell.length_a   1.000
_cell.length_b   1.000
_cell.length_c   1.000
_cell.angle_alpha   90.00
_cell.angle_beta   90.00
_cell.angle_gamma   90.00
#
_symmetry.space_group_name_H-M   'P 1'
#
loop_
_entity.id
_entity.type
_entity.pdbx_description
1 polymer ?
#
loop_
_entity_poly.entity_id
_entity_poly.type
_entity_poly.pdbx_seq_one_letter_code
_entity_poly.pdbx_strand_id
1 'polypeptide(L)'
;DGLRETHDYIRKPGSFDATLDALKYFEGSKIKTAIMTTVSKTNIAEIPELVDIVVKYKVSNFGFARYCPNPGDFDLMVSPEEYRAFLDKMWEKYMQYQECDTRFALKDHLWKLYLYEKGLFKPDEIDNPNDLISDGCHCGITHITTLADGTVYACRRSETPVGKVPEQSFYDIFNGEKMDEYRQ
;
A
#
# COMPACT_ATOMS: atom_id res chain seq x y z
N ASP A 1 -1.93 -11.24 4.32
CA ASP A 1 -3.29 -10.66 4.37
C ASP A 1 -4.08 -11.17 5.61
N GLY A 2 -3.51 -11.09 6.80
CA GLY A 2 -4.05 -11.59 8.05
C GLY A 2 -3.20 -12.73 8.63
N LEU A 3 -3.69 -13.33 9.72
CA LEU A 3 -3.10 -14.53 10.30
C LEU A 3 -3.37 -15.76 9.42
N ARG A 4 -2.89 -16.93 9.85
CA ARG A 4 -2.88 -18.15 9.04
C ARG A 4 -4.22 -18.46 8.36
N GLU A 5 -5.28 -18.56 9.13
CA GLU A 5 -6.60 -19.00 8.60
C GLU A 5 -7.15 -17.96 7.61
N THR A 6 -7.11 -16.69 7.98
CA THR A 6 -7.57 -15.60 7.13
C THR A 6 -6.70 -15.41 5.90
N HIS A 7 -5.38 -15.52 6.02
CA HIS A 7 -4.47 -15.44 4.89
C HIS A 7 -4.73 -16.58 3.89
N ASP A 8 -4.84 -17.81 4.38
CA ASP A 8 -5.07 -18.98 3.55
C ASP A 8 -6.46 -18.96 2.90
N TYR A 9 -7.47 -18.43 3.59
CA TYR A 9 -8.79 -18.19 3.02
C TYR A 9 -8.76 -17.18 1.85
N ILE A 10 -8.04 -16.06 2.03
CA ILE A 10 -7.94 -15.00 1.01
C ILE A 10 -7.08 -15.45 -0.19
N ARG A 11 -6.01 -16.20 0.05
CA ARG A 11 -5.03 -16.56 -0.98
C ARG A 11 -5.19 -17.98 -1.48
N LYS A 12 -4.85 -18.94 -0.68
CA LYS A 12 -5.08 -20.38 -0.84
C LYS A 12 -4.53 -21.15 0.36
N PRO A 13 -5.02 -22.34 0.66
CA PRO A 13 -4.50 -23.18 1.73
C PRO A 13 -2.97 -23.39 1.65
N GLY A 14 -2.29 -23.21 2.79
CA GLY A 14 -0.84 -23.38 2.93
C GLY A 14 0.00 -22.20 2.46
N SER A 15 -0.60 -21.15 1.92
CA SER A 15 0.15 -19.97 1.42
C SER A 15 0.77 -19.14 2.54
N PHE A 16 0.19 -19.15 3.73
CA PHE A 16 0.76 -18.49 4.90
C PHE A 16 2.11 -19.12 5.29
N ASP A 17 2.15 -20.44 5.43
CA ASP A 17 3.39 -21.16 5.76
C ASP A 17 4.44 -21.01 4.67
N ALA A 18 4.05 -21.12 3.40
CA ALA A 18 4.96 -20.89 2.29
C ALA A 18 5.57 -19.48 2.33
N THR A 19 4.80 -18.47 2.74
CA THR A 19 5.32 -17.10 2.93
C THR A 19 6.34 -17.04 4.07
N LEU A 20 6.03 -17.67 5.23
CA LEU A 20 6.96 -17.70 6.36
C LEU A 20 8.27 -18.46 6.02
N ASP A 21 8.17 -19.55 5.27
CA ASP A 21 9.35 -20.31 4.84
C ASP A 21 10.21 -19.51 3.85
N ALA A 22 9.58 -18.75 2.95
CA ALA A 22 10.31 -17.83 2.08
C ALA A 22 11.05 -16.74 2.90
N LEU A 23 10.44 -16.18 3.95
CA LEU A 23 11.10 -15.22 4.82
C LEU A 23 12.31 -15.82 5.55
N LYS A 24 12.18 -17.05 6.07
CA LYS A 24 13.33 -17.78 6.67
C LYS A 24 14.46 -18.00 5.69
N TYR A 25 14.13 -18.32 4.44
CA TYR A 25 15.15 -18.52 3.39
C TYR A 25 15.98 -17.25 3.13
N PHE A 26 15.38 -16.07 3.25
CA PHE A 26 16.08 -14.80 3.07
C PHE A 26 16.76 -14.28 4.35
N GLU A 27 16.56 -14.93 5.49
CA GLU A 27 17.18 -14.50 6.75
C GLU A 27 18.73 -14.55 6.63
N GLY A 28 19.38 -13.47 7.05
CA GLY A 28 20.83 -13.32 6.93
C GLY A 28 21.36 -13.01 5.52
N SER A 29 20.51 -12.98 4.50
CA SER A 29 20.90 -12.54 3.15
C SER A 29 21.00 -11.01 3.05
N LYS A 30 21.63 -10.52 1.96
CA LYS A 30 21.66 -9.07 1.65
C LYS A 30 20.35 -8.59 1.00
N ILE A 31 19.41 -9.48 0.75
CA ILE A 31 18.13 -9.14 0.09
C ILE A 31 17.19 -8.52 1.13
N LYS A 32 16.71 -7.32 0.81
CA LYS A 32 15.70 -6.66 1.63
C LYS A 32 14.32 -7.21 1.28
N THR A 33 13.63 -7.75 2.29
CA THR A 33 12.25 -8.25 2.13
C THR A 33 11.23 -7.16 2.44
N ALA A 34 10.07 -7.23 1.78
CA ALA A 34 8.96 -6.32 2.05
C ALA A 34 7.64 -7.10 2.09
N ILE A 35 6.81 -6.78 3.06
CA ILE A 35 5.43 -7.28 3.14
C ILE A 35 4.48 -6.10 2.98
N MET A 36 3.55 -6.27 2.03
CA MET A 36 2.41 -5.37 1.85
C MET A 36 1.13 -6.15 2.05
N THR A 37 0.25 -5.65 2.89
CA THR A 37 -1.07 -6.25 3.12
C THR A 37 -2.20 -5.33 2.70
N THR A 38 -3.28 -5.91 2.18
CA THR A 38 -4.51 -5.16 1.90
C THR A 38 -5.45 -5.31 3.07
N VAL A 39 -5.82 -4.20 3.68
CA VAL A 39 -6.73 -4.14 4.84
C VAL A 39 -8.17 -4.13 4.34
N SER A 40 -8.94 -5.12 4.75
CA SER A 40 -10.36 -5.26 4.47
C SER A 40 -11.12 -5.60 5.75
N LYS A 41 -12.43 -5.64 5.68
CA LYS A 41 -13.27 -6.06 6.81
C LYS A 41 -12.96 -7.47 7.30
N THR A 42 -12.46 -8.34 6.41
CA THR A 42 -12.10 -9.72 6.74
C THR A 42 -10.90 -9.83 7.68
N ASN A 43 -9.92 -8.93 7.56
CA ASN A 43 -8.61 -9.10 8.22
C ASN A 43 -8.19 -7.93 9.13
N ILE A 44 -8.92 -6.83 9.16
CA ILE A 44 -8.53 -5.61 9.87
C ILE A 44 -8.19 -5.86 11.36
N ALA A 45 -8.89 -6.78 12.00
CA ALA A 45 -8.67 -7.10 13.41
C ALA A 45 -7.32 -7.81 13.66
N GLU A 46 -6.79 -8.52 12.66
CA GLU A 46 -5.59 -9.36 12.76
C GLU A 46 -4.29 -8.65 12.35
N ILE A 47 -4.40 -7.56 11.58
CA ILE A 47 -3.21 -6.87 11.06
C ILE A 47 -2.26 -6.34 12.16
N PRO A 48 -2.73 -5.83 13.31
CA PRO A 48 -1.83 -5.46 14.40
C PRO A 48 -0.98 -6.63 14.91
N GLU A 49 -1.52 -7.86 14.97
CA GLU A 49 -0.78 -9.05 15.36
C GLU A 49 0.19 -9.51 14.27
N LEU A 50 -0.12 -9.23 13.00
CA LEU A 50 0.79 -9.50 11.89
C LEU A 50 2.10 -8.71 12.02
N VAL A 51 2.09 -7.54 12.66
CA VAL A 51 3.31 -6.76 12.94
C VAL A 51 4.30 -7.55 13.80
N ASP A 52 3.81 -8.29 14.81
CA ASP A 52 4.66 -9.11 15.66
C ASP A 52 5.39 -10.21 14.85
N ILE A 53 4.68 -10.82 13.89
CA ILE A 53 5.26 -11.80 12.98
C ILE A 53 6.30 -11.14 12.06
N VAL A 54 5.98 -10.00 11.50
CA VAL A 54 6.88 -9.23 10.60
C VAL A 54 8.20 -8.89 11.30
N VAL A 55 8.14 -8.41 12.54
CA VAL A 55 9.32 -8.08 13.35
C VAL A 55 10.10 -9.34 13.72
N LYS A 56 9.40 -10.41 14.15
CA LYS A 56 10.02 -11.71 14.47
C LYS A 56 10.84 -12.27 13.30
N TYR A 57 10.34 -12.15 12.07
CA TYR A 57 11.02 -12.64 10.86
C TYR A 57 11.96 -11.60 10.24
N LYS A 58 12.25 -10.49 10.93
CA LYS A 58 13.17 -9.43 10.50
C LYS A 58 12.88 -8.92 9.08
N VAL A 59 11.60 -8.79 8.74
CA VAL A 59 11.18 -8.22 7.46
C VAL A 59 11.66 -6.78 7.37
N SER A 60 12.36 -6.42 6.29
CA SER A 60 12.98 -5.09 6.18
C SER A 60 11.95 -3.97 6.06
N ASN A 61 10.82 -4.22 5.38
CA ASN A 61 9.77 -3.21 5.21
C ASN A 61 8.39 -3.83 5.40
N PHE A 62 7.54 -3.17 6.15
CA PHE A 62 6.13 -3.54 6.29
C PHE A 62 5.23 -2.35 5.99
N GLY A 63 4.16 -2.60 5.27
CA GLY A 63 3.14 -1.60 5.00
C GLY A 63 1.79 -2.22 4.69
N PHE A 64 0.78 -1.38 4.66
CA PHE A 64 -0.56 -1.78 4.27
C PHE A 64 -1.23 -0.70 3.43
N ALA A 65 -2.29 -1.08 2.74
CA ALA A 65 -3.19 -0.18 2.04
C ALA A 65 -4.63 -0.70 2.18
N ARG A 66 -5.58 0.21 2.20
CA ARG A 66 -7.00 -0.15 2.26
C ARG A 66 -7.42 -0.95 1.03
N TYR A 67 -8.35 -1.87 1.25
CA TYR A 67 -9.11 -2.47 0.17
C TYR A 67 -9.88 -1.39 -0.58
N CYS A 68 -9.76 -1.40 -1.90
CA CYS A 68 -10.54 -0.55 -2.78
C CYS A 68 -11.44 -1.46 -3.61
N PRO A 69 -12.75 -1.42 -3.39
CA PRO A 69 -13.70 -2.28 -4.05
C PRO A 69 -13.81 -1.95 -5.54
N ASN A 70 -14.13 -2.96 -6.33
CA ASN A 70 -14.72 -2.75 -7.65
C ASN A 70 -16.19 -2.29 -7.50
N PRO A 71 -16.78 -1.66 -8.51
CA PRO A 71 -18.20 -1.35 -8.49
C PRO A 71 -19.05 -2.58 -8.13
N GLY A 72 -19.83 -2.49 -7.05
CA GLY A 72 -20.68 -3.56 -6.56
C GLY A 72 -20.06 -4.48 -5.49
N ASP A 73 -18.78 -4.34 -5.17
CA ASP A 73 -18.08 -5.18 -4.18
C ASP A 73 -17.72 -4.35 -2.93
N PHE A 74 -18.74 -3.87 -2.23
CA PHE A 74 -18.57 -2.99 -1.07
C PHE A 74 -18.55 -3.73 0.28
N ASP A 75 -18.87 -5.01 0.31
CA ASP A 75 -19.02 -5.80 1.55
C ASP A 75 -17.71 -5.93 2.34
N LEU A 76 -16.58 -5.85 1.66
CA LEU A 76 -15.26 -5.92 2.26
C LEU A 76 -14.70 -4.55 2.69
N MET A 77 -15.43 -3.47 2.43
CA MET A 77 -15.02 -2.13 2.85
C MET A 77 -15.09 -1.98 4.36
N VAL A 78 -14.10 -1.32 4.89
CA VAL A 78 -14.02 -0.92 6.30
C VAL A 78 -14.63 0.48 6.44
N SER A 79 -15.44 0.73 7.47
CA SER A 79 -15.96 2.06 7.74
C SER A 79 -14.85 3.04 8.15
N PRO A 80 -15.05 4.34 8.00
CA PRO A 80 -14.09 5.35 8.47
C PRO A 80 -13.75 5.22 9.96
N GLU A 81 -14.75 4.90 10.80
CA GLU A 81 -14.61 4.76 12.24
C GLU A 81 -13.80 3.51 12.60
N GLU A 82 -14.10 2.37 11.95
CA GLU A 82 -13.33 1.12 12.11
C GLU A 82 -11.88 1.32 11.67
N TYR A 83 -11.68 2.01 10.54
CA TYR A 83 -10.34 2.26 10.03
C TYR A 83 -9.54 3.21 10.93
N ARG A 84 -10.20 4.21 11.52
CA ARG A 84 -9.57 5.10 12.50
C ARG A 84 -9.11 4.34 13.75
N ALA A 85 -9.98 3.50 14.33
CA ALA A 85 -9.62 2.66 15.46
C ALA A 85 -8.48 1.67 15.12
N PHE A 86 -8.46 1.19 13.89
CA PHE A 86 -7.35 0.38 13.38
C PHE A 86 -6.03 1.17 13.31
N LEU A 87 -6.05 2.42 12.83
CA LEU A 87 -4.85 3.27 12.79
C LEU A 87 -4.31 3.56 14.19
N ASP A 88 -5.18 3.75 15.21
CA ASP A 88 -4.76 3.89 16.61
C ASP A 88 -3.97 2.65 17.07
N LYS A 89 -4.50 1.44 16.84
CA LYS A 89 -3.81 0.17 17.19
C LYS A 89 -2.51 0.00 16.41
N MET A 90 -2.49 0.34 15.14
CA MET A 90 -1.27 0.26 14.32
C MET A 90 -0.21 1.25 14.79
N TRP A 91 -0.61 2.45 15.19
CA TRP A 91 0.32 3.43 15.76
C TRP A 91 0.94 2.95 17.08
N GLU A 92 0.12 2.38 17.98
CA GLU A 92 0.62 1.76 19.20
C GLU A 92 1.64 0.65 18.91
N LYS A 93 1.34 -0.22 17.93
CA LYS A 93 2.27 -1.28 17.49
C LYS A 93 3.56 -0.71 16.90
N TYR A 94 3.50 0.34 16.09
CA TYR A 94 4.69 0.97 15.53
C TYR A 94 5.56 1.61 16.61
N MET A 95 4.94 2.24 17.61
CA MET A 95 5.67 2.79 18.76
C MET A 95 6.28 1.70 19.64
N GLN A 96 5.59 0.57 19.83
CA GLN A 96 6.15 -0.60 20.53
C GLN A 96 7.44 -1.11 19.88
N TYR A 97 7.54 -1.04 18.56
CA TYR A 97 8.65 -1.55 17.77
C TYR A 97 9.51 -0.44 17.11
N GLN A 98 9.51 0.77 17.67
CA GLN A 98 10.25 1.90 17.08
C GLN A 98 11.77 1.68 16.99
N GLU A 99 12.34 0.82 17.84
CA GLU A 99 13.77 0.50 17.87
C GLU A 99 14.14 -0.76 17.06
N CYS A 100 13.18 -1.38 16.34
CA CYS A 100 13.47 -2.56 15.53
C CYS A 100 13.98 -2.20 14.13
N ASP A 101 14.60 -3.19 13.46
CA ASP A 101 15.15 -3.01 12.10
C ASP A 101 14.08 -2.94 11.00
N THR A 102 12.82 -3.25 11.32
CA THR A 102 11.71 -3.19 10.36
C THR A 102 11.27 -1.75 10.13
N ARG A 103 11.31 -1.30 8.88
CA ARG A 103 10.75 -0.01 8.49
C ARG A 103 9.24 -0.14 8.28
N PHE A 104 8.46 0.60 9.05
CA PHE A 104 7.02 0.71 8.88
C PHE A 104 6.67 1.78 7.85
N ALA A 105 6.10 1.36 6.72
CA ALA A 105 5.75 2.26 5.63
C ALA A 105 4.37 2.89 5.86
N LEU A 106 4.30 4.22 5.80
CA LEU A 106 3.05 4.98 5.90
C LEU A 106 2.42 5.15 4.50
N LYS A 107 2.21 4.04 3.79
CA LYS A 107 1.78 4.04 2.39
C LYS A 107 0.32 4.44 2.19
N ASP A 108 -0.56 4.12 3.12
CA ASP A 108 -1.95 4.57 3.03
C ASP A 108 -2.03 6.08 3.28
N HIS A 109 -2.70 6.81 2.39
CA HIS A 109 -2.78 8.27 2.46
C HIS A 109 -3.47 8.79 3.73
N LEU A 110 -4.32 7.97 4.37
CA LEU A 110 -4.97 8.36 5.63
C LEU A 110 -4.01 8.42 6.82
N TRP A 111 -2.80 7.83 6.72
CA TRP A 111 -1.78 8.03 7.74
C TRP A 111 -1.44 9.50 7.97
N LYS A 112 -1.33 10.28 6.90
CA LYS A 112 -1.01 11.71 7.02
C LYS A 112 -2.10 12.49 7.72
N LEU A 113 -3.36 12.24 7.34
CA LEU A 113 -4.50 12.84 8.02
C LEU A 113 -4.52 12.44 9.50
N TYR A 114 -4.32 11.16 9.80
CA TYR A 114 -4.24 10.65 11.17
C TYR A 114 -3.13 11.31 11.98
N LEU A 115 -1.91 11.39 11.44
CA LEU A 115 -0.77 12.01 12.10
C LEU A 115 -0.96 13.52 12.27
N TYR A 116 -1.58 14.19 11.30
CA TYR A 116 -1.95 15.60 11.41
C TYR A 116 -2.92 15.84 12.56
N GLU A 117 -3.98 15.05 12.67
CA GLU A 117 -4.94 15.13 13.78
C GLU A 117 -4.33 14.83 15.16
N LYS A 118 -3.30 14.00 15.22
CA LYS A 118 -2.52 13.74 16.44
C LYS A 118 -1.45 14.80 16.74
N GLY A 119 -1.28 15.80 15.88
CA GLY A 119 -0.24 16.84 16.03
C GLY A 119 1.18 16.34 15.77
N LEU A 120 1.33 15.16 15.13
CA LEU A 120 2.61 14.51 14.83
C LEU A 120 3.11 14.82 13.40
N PHE A 121 2.30 15.45 12.60
CA PHE A 121 2.63 15.88 11.25
C PHE A 121 2.16 17.33 11.05
N LYS A 122 3.05 18.19 10.60
CA LYS A 122 2.76 19.59 10.31
C LYS A 122 3.05 19.88 8.84
N PRO A 123 2.04 20.19 8.04
CA PRO A 123 2.21 20.46 6.61
C PRO A 123 3.15 21.65 6.32
N ASP A 124 3.21 22.60 7.23
CA ASP A 124 3.97 23.86 7.07
C ASP A 124 5.50 23.70 7.28
N GLU A 125 5.95 22.53 7.73
CA GLU A 125 7.38 22.21 7.88
C GLU A 125 8.00 21.63 6.59
N ILE A 126 7.32 21.76 5.43
CA ILE A 126 7.87 21.41 4.12
C ILE A 126 8.85 22.53 3.73
N ASP A 127 10.14 22.24 3.86
CA ASP A 127 11.26 23.20 3.72
C ASP A 127 11.44 23.82 2.32
N ASN A 128 10.67 23.42 1.33
CA ASN A 128 10.79 23.95 -0.03
C ASN A 128 9.41 24.16 -0.68
N PRO A 129 8.96 25.40 -0.85
CA PRO A 129 7.70 25.72 -1.53
C PRO A 129 7.69 25.33 -3.03
N ASN A 130 8.85 24.97 -3.61
CA ASN A 130 8.96 24.44 -4.97
C ASN A 130 9.03 22.90 -4.99
N ASP A 131 9.12 22.22 -3.87
CA ASP A 131 8.91 20.80 -3.82
C ASP A 131 7.43 20.58 -4.12
N LEU A 132 7.16 20.14 -5.32
CA LEU A 132 5.90 19.55 -5.70
C LEU A 132 5.44 18.67 -4.53
N ILE A 133 4.23 18.85 -4.08
CA ILE A 133 3.62 18.05 -3.03
C ILE A 133 3.92 16.58 -3.37
N SER A 134 5.01 16.06 -2.80
CA SER A 134 5.51 14.71 -3.11
C SER A 134 4.59 13.62 -2.54
N ASP A 135 3.53 14.06 -1.92
CA ASP A 135 2.62 13.30 -1.11
C ASP A 135 1.23 13.26 -1.73
N GLY A 136 0.67 12.08 -1.83
CA GLY A 136 -0.63 11.85 -2.43
C GLY A 136 -0.60 10.77 -3.50
N CYS A 137 -1.57 10.79 -4.38
CA CYS A 137 -1.62 9.85 -5.50
C CYS A 137 -0.68 10.31 -6.62
N HIS A 138 0.29 9.48 -6.97
CA HIS A 138 1.24 9.74 -8.06
C HIS A 138 0.80 9.18 -9.42
N CYS A 139 -0.43 8.67 -9.53
CA CYS A 139 -0.95 8.13 -10.79
C CYS A 139 -1.01 9.23 -11.86
N GLY A 140 -0.49 8.93 -13.04
CA GLY A 140 -0.39 9.89 -14.15
C GLY A 140 0.67 10.99 -13.95
N ILE A 141 1.32 11.08 -12.78
CA ILE A 141 2.36 12.09 -12.48
C ILE A 141 3.76 11.46 -12.55
N THR A 142 3.98 10.34 -11.87
CA THR A 142 5.29 9.66 -11.83
C THR A 142 5.22 8.20 -12.22
N HIS A 143 4.03 7.63 -12.36
CA HIS A 143 3.86 6.24 -12.80
C HIS A 143 2.58 6.04 -13.62
N ILE A 144 2.62 5.00 -14.42
CA ILE A 144 1.52 4.46 -15.21
C ILE A 144 1.44 2.96 -14.98
N THR A 145 0.34 2.35 -15.36
CA THR A 145 0.15 0.90 -15.27
C THR A 145 -0.06 0.31 -16.65
N THR A 146 0.72 -0.72 -17.00
CA THR A 146 0.56 -1.45 -18.25
C THR A 146 -0.03 -2.82 -17.95
N LEU A 147 -1.09 -3.20 -18.64
CA LEU A 147 -1.70 -4.51 -18.59
C LEU A 147 -0.96 -5.52 -19.48
N ALA A 148 -1.27 -6.80 -19.31
CA ALA A 148 -0.62 -7.87 -20.08
C ALA A 148 -0.86 -7.81 -21.60
N ASP A 149 -1.95 -7.19 -22.03
CA ASP A 149 -2.31 -6.97 -23.45
C ASP A 149 -1.70 -5.69 -24.03
N GLY A 150 -0.87 -4.98 -23.26
CA GLY A 150 -0.25 -3.72 -23.65
C GLY A 150 -1.09 -2.47 -23.39
N THR A 151 -2.33 -2.60 -22.90
CA THR A 151 -3.15 -1.44 -22.54
C THR A 151 -2.53 -0.67 -21.37
N VAL A 152 -2.48 0.66 -21.49
CA VAL A 152 -1.88 1.53 -20.48
C VAL A 152 -2.96 2.36 -19.81
N TYR A 153 -2.98 2.32 -18.48
CA TYR A 153 -3.81 3.16 -17.61
C TYR A 153 -2.96 4.16 -16.83
N ALA A 154 -3.50 5.33 -16.55
CA ALA A 154 -2.89 6.28 -15.62
C ALA A 154 -2.86 5.71 -14.19
N CYS A 155 -3.87 4.92 -13.81
CA CYS A 155 -3.99 4.26 -12.52
C CYS A 155 -4.55 2.85 -12.70
N ARG A 156 -3.99 1.85 -12.01
CA ARG A 156 -4.51 0.47 -12.04
C ARG A 156 -5.96 0.32 -11.57
N ARG A 157 -6.51 1.33 -10.91
CA ARG A 157 -7.88 1.36 -10.36
C ARG A 157 -8.84 2.20 -11.20
N SER A 158 -8.33 2.88 -12.20
CA SER A 158 -9.13 3.64 -13.16
C SER A 158 -9.09 2.88 -14.48
N GLU A 159 -10.20 2.29 -14.86
CA GLU A 159 -10.33 1.56 -16.14
C GLU A 159 -10.44 2.52 -17.33
N THR A 160 -9.70 3.62 -17.28
CA THR A 160 -9.62 4.61 -18.35
C THR A 160 -8.31 4.44 -19.12
N PRO A 161 -8.31 3.79 -20.29
CA PRO A 161 -7.10 3.59 -21.06
C PRO A 161 -6.59 4.91 -21.62
N VAL A 162 -5.32 5.21 -21.36
CA VAL A 162 -4.62 6.41 -21.86
C VAL A 162 -3.77 6.12 -23.09
N GLY A 163 -3.50 4.85 -23.40
CA GLY A 163 -2.75 4.44 -24.58
C GLY A 163 -2.53 2.93 -24.64
N LYS A 164 -1.74 2.48 -25.63
CA LYS A 164 -1.38 1.08 -25.81
C LYS A 164 0.03 0.91 -26.35
N VAL A 165 0.82 0.04 -25.73
CA VAL A 165 2.14 -0.38 -26.22
C VAL A 165 2.02 -1.74 -26.92
N PRO A 166 2.80 -2.02 -27.97
CA PRO A 166 3.85 -1.17 -28.57
C PRO A 166 3.36 -0.18 -29.64
N GLU A 167 2.05 0.00 -29.79
CA GLU A 167 1.46 0.90 -30.81
C GLU A 167 1.90 2.36 -30.61
N GLN A 168 2.13 2.76 -29.36
CA GLN A 168 2.62 4.08 -28.96
C GLN A 168 3.83 3.90 -28.04
N SER A 169 4.74 4.87 -28.00
CA SER A 169 5.80 4.91 -27.02
C SER A 169 5.26 5.30 -25.64
N PHE A 170 5.92 4.86 -24.55
CA PHE A 170 5.56 5.32 -23.20
C PHE A 170 5.66 6.83 -23.05
N TYR A 171 6.61 7.47 -23.76
CA TYR A 171 6.77 8.91 -23.75
C TYR A 171 5.54 9.61 -24.35
N ASP A 172 5.05 9.15 -25.50
CA ASP A 172 3.90 9.74 -26.18
C ASP A 172 2.61 9.52 -25.36
N ILE A 173 2.45 8.34 -24.74
CA ILE A 173 1.32 8.05 -23.86
C ILE A 173 1.33 8.97 -22.64
N PHE A 174 2.49 9.11 -22.01
CA PHE A 174 2.63 9.89 -20.76
C PHE A 174 2.45 11.40 -20.99
N ASN A 175 2.81 11.91 -22.16
CA ASN A 175 2.70 13.32 -22.55
C ASN A 175 1.55 13.57 -23.55
N GLY A 176 0.65 12.61 -23.72
CA GLY A 176 -0.47 12.71 -24.65
C GLY A 176 -1.73 13.28 -24.01
N GLU A 177 -2.65 13.74 -24.87
CA GLU A 177 -3.91 14.41 -24.50
C GLU A 177 -4.74 13.61 -23.48
N LYS A 178 -4.89 12.30 -23.66
CA LYS A 178 -5.64 11.44 -22.73
C LYS A 178 -5.06 11.40 -21.32
N MET A 179 -3.73 11.51 -21.20
CA MET A 179 -3.08 11.60 -19.92
C MET A 179 -3.27 12.98 -19.29
N ASP A 180 -3.29 14.02 -20.09
CA ASP A 180 -3.55 15.38 -19.63
C ASP A 180 -5.00 15.55 -19.18
N GLU A 181 -5.97 14.94 -19.87
CA GLU A 181 -7.36 14.84 -19.43
C GLU A 181 -7.49 14.13 -18.08
N TYR A 182 -6.70 13.06 -17.84
CA TYR A 182 -6.69 12.36 -16.56
C TYR A 182 -6.12 13.20 -15.40
N ARG A 183 -5.20 14.12 -15.70
CA ARG A 183 -4.54 14.99 -14.70
C ARG A 183 -5.38 16.19 -14.29
N GLN A 184 -6.43 16.55 -15.03
CA GLN A 184 -7.33 17.67 -14.74
C GLN A 184 -8.37 17.31 -13.68
#